data_0a648a3bf54f6e723ca22ff7c0ba2927
#
_entry.id   0a648a3bf54f6e723ca22ff7c0ba2927
#
_cell.length_a   1.000
_cell.length_b   1.000
_cell.length_c   1.000
_cell.angle_alpha   90.00
_cell.angle_beta   90.00
_cell.angle_gamma   90.00
#
_symmetry.space_group_name_H-M   'P 1'
#
loop_
_entity.id
_entity.type
_entity.pdbx_description
1 polymer ?
#
loop_
_entity_poly.entity_id
_entity_poly.type
_entity_poly.pdbx_seq_one_letter_code
_entity_poly.pdbx_strand_id
1 'polypeptide(L)'
;HNLKAWVYGHWHINYMKKQGDVYSISTATLDKGGIDHSTSAFRVLHVDKKGDFVSELRYTYLDKNIQIASPVEGQVPVLASGAVPLTVNVYSSVTPVKEVTYTCLVDGKAIFSNKKLQQATDWCWNTEVPLTAKQEGKAVTLKLKARFNNGEVAETESAFTYHATPAEVKLAGNWENLLGNPQHAATAQPALNQPLQLAWIKNVGANIYMTSPLVHNGKVYIASVDENLQGEGHVYALDGKTGELVWKYLVRNSIKNTVVVDNGRVLAQDAQGWLYAIDAASGKLSWEKQLPINGLPALIEGLVAADGVVYAGTGKGLCAIDTKDGREIWRNKGWGQGEGTTSTFSVANNILVGSSQWRALYGNDLKTGELKWEANTNGLRNRGASAAVHGGLLYIISDKSFFILDAENGRVIVRKELPFSVDVTSTPLLTDKEIIFGSAKDGLIALDNETLELKWKFATENALVYTSPYSRKPAST
;
A
#
# COMPACT_ATOMS: atom_id res chain seq x y z
N HIS A 1 3.45 -29.74 -27.18
CA HIS A 1 2.53 -29.81 -26.04
C HIS A 1 1.55 -28.62 -26.08
N ASN A 2 0.23 -28.91 -25.96
CA ASN A 2 -0.81 -27.86 -25.99
C ASN A 2 -1.13 -27.32 -24.57
N LEU A 3 -0.15 -27.33 -23.64
CA LEU A 3 -0.34 -26.81 -22.31
C LEU A 3 -0.40 -25.28 -22.36
N LYS A 4 -1.50 -24.69 -21.91
CA LYS A 4 -1.70 -23.22 -21.85
C LYS A 4 -1.54 -22.66 -20.44
N ALA A 5 -1.86 -23.46 -19.42
CA ALA A 5 -1.76 -23.02 -18.03
C ALA A 5 -1.43 -24.15 -17.07
N TRP A 6 -0.67 -23.83 -16.05
CA TRP A 6 -0.44 -24.63 -14.87
C TRP A 6 -1.08 -23.92 -13.68
N VAL A 7 -2.19 -24.46 -13.18
CA VAL A 7 -2.93 -23.89 -12.03
C VAL A 7 -2.60 -24.73 -10.79
N TYR A 8 -2.23 -24.08 -9.72
CA TYR A 8 -1.82 -24.76 -8.48
C TYR A 8 -2.25 -23.95 -7.24
N GLY A 9 -2.31 -24.63 -6.11
CA GLY A 9 -2.53 -24.07 -4.78
C GLY A 9 -1.30 -24.18 -3.91
N HIS A 10 -1.50 -24.30 -2.59
CA HIS A 10 -0.51 -24.51 -1.54
C HIS A 10 0.29 -23.25 -1.12
N TRP A 11 0.66 -22.41 -2.05
CA TRP A 11 1.44 -21.19 -1.74
C TRP A 11 0.64 -20.14 -1.00
N HIS A 12 -0.69 -20.18 -1.07
CA HIS A 12 -1.58 -19.17 -0.47
C HIS A 12 -1.20 -17.73 -0.87
N ILE A 13 -0.94 -17.50 -2.14
CA ILE A 13 -0.68 -16.19 -2.72
C ILE A 13 -1.46 -15.99 -4.01
N ASN A 14 -1.83 -14.77 -4.33
CA ASN A 14 -2.26 -14.40 -5.67
C ASN A 14 -1.01 -14.10 -6.51
N TYR A 15 -0.73 -14.98 -7.49
CA TYR A 15 0.42 -14.84 -8.34
C TYR A 15 0.15 -15.36 -9.74
N MET A 16 0.63 -14.67 -10.73
CA MET A 16 0.55 -15.08 -12.11
C MET A 16 1.84 -14.74 -12.84
N LYS A 17 2.35 -15.69 -13.61
CA LYS A 17 3.54 -15.52 -14.45
C LYS A 17 3.33 -16.23 -15.78
N LYS A 18 3.70 -15.56 -16.88
CA LYS A 18 3.79 -16.19 -18.20
C LYS A 18 5.25 -16.62 -18.44
N GLN A 19 5.41 -17.87 -18.86
CA GLN A 19 6.72 -18.44 -19.24
C GLN A 19 6.58 -19.11 -20.60
N GLY A 20 7.14 -18.49 -21.64
CA GLY A 20 6.82 -18.84 -23.02
C GLY A 20 5.31 -18.67 -23.27
N ASP A 21 4.66 -19.71 -23.74
CA ASP A 21 3.20 -19.71 -24.01
C ASP A 21 2.37 -20.30 -22.86
N VAL A 22 2.98 -20.60 -21.72
CA VAL A 22 2.32 -21.25 -20.58
C VAL A 22 2.21 -20.26 -19.41
N TYR A 23 1.01 -20.18 -18.84
CA TYR A 23 0.76 -19.44 -17.62
C TYR A 23 0.96 -20.34 -16.39
N SER A 24 1.61 -19.79 -15.38
CA SER A 24 1.72 -20.36 -14.03
C SER A 24 0.83 -19.53 -13.11
N ILE A 25 -0.19 -20.14 -12.51
CA ILE A 25 -1.26 -19.43 -11.80
C ILE A 25 -1.41 -19.99 -10.39
N SER A 26 -1.28 -19.15 -9.39
CA SER A 26 -1.66 -19.41 -8.00
C SER A 26 -2.73 -18.42 -7.54
N THR A 27 -3.63 -18.87 -6.68
CA THR A 27 -4.68 -18.03 -6.10
C THR A 27 -4.66 -18.18 -4.59
N ALA A 28 -4.85 -17.05 -3.87
CA ALA A 28 -5.00 -17.03 -2.43
C ALA A 28 -6.21 -17.86 -1.97
N THR A 29 -6.26 -18.19 -0.69
CA THR A 29 -7.39 -18.97 -0.14
C THR A 29 -8.66 -18.14 -0.13
N LEU A 30 -9.80 -18.82 -0.29
CA LEU A 30 -11.12 -18.19 -0.37
C LEU A 30 -11.56 -17.50 0.93
N ASP A 31 -11.04 -17.94 2.07
CA ASP A 31 -11.51 -17.55 3.40
C ASP A 31 -10.54 -16.63 4.15
N LYS A 32 -9.25 -16.72 3.87
CA LYS A 32 -8.20 -16.04 4.65
C LYS A 32 -7.29 -15.10 3.85
N GLY A 33 -7.42 -15.12 2.52
CA GLY A 33 -6.48 -14.42 1.66
C GLY A 33 -5.10 -15.06 1.61
N GLY A 34 -4.10 -14.31 1.20
CA GLY A 34 -2.74 -14.78 1.00
C GLY A 34 -1.81 -14.52 2.18
N ILE A 35 -0.73 -15.32 2.26
CA ILE A 35 0.38 -15.05 3.17
C ILE A 35 1.21 -13.83 2.74
N ASP A 36 1.00 -13.37 1.52
CA ASP A 36 1.48 -12.11 0.95
C ASP A 36 0.51 -10.95 1.18
N HIS A 37 -0.46 -11.14 2.08
CA HIS A 37 -1.55 -10.22 2.39
C HIS A 37 -2.49 -9.91 1.22
N SER A 38 -2.44 -10.68 0.14
CA SER A 38 -3.44 -10.59 -0.93
C SER A 38 -4.83 -10.93 -0.42
N THR A 39 -5.82 -10.22 -0.94
CA THR A 39 -7.22 -10.39 -0.54
C THR A 39 -7.74 -11.77 -0.93
N SER A 40 -8.63 -12.35 -0.11
CA SER A 40 -9.37 -13.58 -0.41
C SER A 40 -10.06 -13.47 -1.76
N ALA A 41 -9.80 -14.42 -2.65
CA ALA A 41 -10.22 -14.33 -4.03
C ALA A 41 -10.43 -15.69 -4.68
N PHE A 42 -11.11 -15.70 -5.82
CA PHE A 42 -11.19 -16.82 -6.76
C PHE A 42 -10.92 -16.33 -8.18
N ARG A 43 -10.61 -17.25 -9.08
CA ARG A 43 -10.38 -16.92 -10.49
C ARG A 43 -11.46 -17.50 -11.37
N VAL A 44 -11.83 -16.72 -12.38
CA VAL A 44 -12.63 -17.15 -13.52
C VAL A 44 -11.72 -17.17 -14.73
N LEU A 45 -11.63 -18.34 -15.39
CA LEU A 45 -10.90 -18.50 -16.64
C LEU A 45 -11.91 -18.53 -17.79
N HIS A 46 -11.85 -17.50 -18.63
CA HIS A 46 -12.65 -17.43 -19.86
C HIS A 46 -11.82 -18.03 -20.99
N VAL A 47 -12.20 -19.22 -21.47
CA VAL A 47 -11.45 -19.94 -22.52
C VAL A 47 -12.20 -19.82 -23.84
N ASP A 48 -11.50 -19.39 -24.89
CA ASP A 48 -12.06 -19.31 -26.24
C ASP A 48 -11.98 -20.65 -26.99
N LYS A 49 -12.54 -20.68 -28.21
CA LYS A 49 -12.54 -21.88 -29.06
C LYS A 49 -11.13 -22.35 -29.50
N LYS A 50 -10.11 -21.48 -29.40
CA LYS A 50 -8.72 -21.82 -29.76
C LYS A 50 -7.92 -22.30 -28.55
N GLY A 51 -8.54 -22.29 -27.35
CA GLY A 51 -7.88 -22.61 -26.09
C GLY A 51 -7.08 -21.45 -25.50
N ASP A 52 -7.20 -20.26 -26.04
CA ASP A 52 -6.65 -19.07 -25.41
C ASP A 52 -7.57 -18.63 -24.27
N PHE A 53 -7.02 -18.09 -23.20
CA PHE A 53 -7.81 -17.74 -22.05
C PHE A 53 -7.44 -16.37 -21.46
N VAL A 54 -8.43 -15.77 -20.81
CA VAL A 54 -8.28 -14.58 -19.96
C VAL A 54 -8.59 -15.00 -18.53
N SER A 55 -7.74 -14.60 -17.59
CA SER A 55 -7.93 -14.81 -16.17
C SER A 55 -8.49 -13.55 -15.54
N GLU A 56 -9.57 -13.71 -14.80
CA GLU A 56 -10.18 -12.65 -14.02
C GLU A 56 -10.14 -13.01 -12.54
N LEU A 57 -9.48 -12.19 -11.72
CA LEU A 57 -9.49 -12.34 -10.27
C LEU A 57 -10.73 -11.66 -9.69
N ARG A 58 -11.49 -12.40 -8.89
CA ARG A 58 -12.69 -11.91 -8.21
C ARG A 58 -12.55 -12.09 -6.71
N TYR A 59 -12.90 -11.05 -5.96
CA TYR A 59 -12.77 -11.05 -4.51
C TYR A 59 -13.98 -11.71 -3.86
N THR A 60 -13.72 -12.58 -2.89
CA THR A 60 -14.76 -13.10 -1.98
C THR A 60 -15.23 -11.97 -1.06
N TYR A 61 -16.31 -12.01 -0.41
CA TYR A 61 -16.84 -10.98 0.50
C TYR A 61 -17.23 -9.62 -0.13
N LEU A 62 -16.99 -9.43 -1.44
CA LEU A 62 -17.37 -8.25 -2.19
C LEU A 62 -18.35 -8.64 -3.30
N ASP A 63 -19.52 -9.15 -2.94
CA ASP A 63 -20.53 -9.55 -3.93
C ASP A 63 -21.00 -8.34 -4.75
N LYS A 64 -21.54 -7.33 -4.08
CA LYS A 64 -21.89 -6.05 -4.66
C LYS A 64 -21.50 -4.94 -3.70
N ASN A 65 -20.77 -3.97 -4.20
CA ASN A 65 -20.42 -2.79 -3.43
C ASN A 65 -20.62 -1.55 -4.29
N ILE A 66 -21.28 -0.54 -3.74
CA ILE A 66 -21.34 0.80 -4.28
C ILE A 66 -20.90 1.76 -3.19
N GLN A 67 -19.86 2.54 -3.46
CA GLN A 67 -19.29 3.48 -2.52
C GLN A 67 -18.95 4.80 -3.18
N ILE A 68 -19.44 5.89 -2.60
CA ILE A 68 -18.97 7.23 -2.95
C ILE A 68 -17.61 7.43 -2.30
N ALA A 69 -16.57 7.54 -3.13
CA ALA A 69 -15.21 7.80 -2.67
C ALA A 69 -14.98 9.30 -2.46
N SER A 70 -15.70 10.16 -3.23
CA SER A 70 -15.70 11.61 -3.10
C SER A 70 -17.01 12.17 -3.67
N PRO A 71 -17.67 13.15 -3.04
CA PRO A 71 -17.39 13.69 -1.69
C PRO A 71 -17.82 12.74 -0.58
N VAL A 72 -17.15 12.79 0.56
CA VAL A 72 -17.55 12.08 1.78
C VAL A 72 -18.03 13.10 2.82
N GLU A 73 -18.80 12.65 3.80
CA GLU A 73 -19.33 13.52 4.84
C GLU A 73 -18.21 14.32 5.53
N GLY A 74 -18.40 15.63 5.61
CA GLY A 74 -17.44 16.56 6.17
C GLY A 74 -16.18 16.81 5.32
N GLN A 75 -16.04 16.14 4.16
CA GLN A 75 -14.86 16.22 3.29
C GLN A 75 -15.28 16.39 1.83
N VAL A 76 -15.43 17.62 1.39
CA VAL A 76 -15.94 17.97 0.05
C VAL A 76 -14.87 18.69 -0.74
N PRO A 77 -14.15 18.01 -1.66
CA PRO A 77 -13.24 18.70 -2.57
C PRO A 77 -14.03 19.57 -3.54
N VAL A 78 -13.52 20.75 -3.81
CA VAL A 78 -14.15 21.72 -4.74
C VAL A 78 -13.10 22.16 -5.74
N LEU A 79 -13.44 22.13 -7.02
CA LEU A 79 -12.58 22.62 -8.10
C LEU A 79 -12.59 24.15 -8.17
N ALA A 80 -11.62 24.72 -8.86
CA ALA A 80 -11.57 26.17 -9.11
C ALA A 80 -12.81 26.70 -9.85
N SER A 81 -13.51 25.84 -10.59
CA SER A 81 -14.81 26.11 -11.23
C SER A 81 -15.98 26.20 -10.25
N GLY A 82 -15.81 25.77 -9.00
CA GLY A 82 -16.87 25.55 -8.03
C GLY A 82 -17.51 24.15 -8.13
N ALA A 83 -17.24 23.37 -9.18
CA ALA A 83 -17.80 22.03 -9.31
C ALA A 83 -17.22 21.08 -8.24
N VAL A 84 -18.04 20.09 -7.85
CA VAL A 84 -17.63 19.04 -6.90
C VAL A 84 -17.27 17.78 -7.67
N PRO A 85 -16.03 17.28 -7.58
CA PRO A 85 -15.63 16.00 -8.16
C PRO A 85 -16.41 14.85 -7.50
N LEU A 86 -17.19 14.12 -8.28
CA LEU A 86 -17.91 12.93 -7.85
C LEU A 86 -17.18 11.70 -8.37
N THR A 87 -16.64 10.90 -7.45
CA THR A 87 -15.96 9.63 -7.73
C THR A 87 -16.70 8.51 -6.99
N VAL A 88 -17.09 7.49 -7.73
CA VAL A 88 -17.87 6.36 -7.22
C VAL A 88 -17.19 5.06 -7.63
N ASN A 89 -16.96 4.18 -6.68
CA ASN A 89 -16.52 2.83 -6.94
C ASN A 89 -17.73 1.89 -6.91
N VAL A 90 -17.90 1.11 -7.97
CA VAL A 90 -18.95 0.09 -8.07
C VAL A 90 -18.28 -1.21 -8.48
N TYR A 91 -18.43 -2.23 -7.65
CA TYR A 91 -17.88 -3.56 -7.88
C TYR A 91 -18.96 -4.63 -7.76
N SER A 92 -18.91 -5.63 -8.60
CA SER A 92 -19.65 -6.88 -8.42
C SER A 92 -18.78 -8.05 -8.85
N SER A 93 -18.71 -9.06 -8.00
CA SER A 93 -18.01 -10.32 -8.31
C SER A 93 -18.76 -11.22 -9.30
N VAL A 94 -20.02 -10.91 -9.58
CA VAL A 94 -20.91 -11.80 -10.37
C VAL A 94 -21.34 -11.14 -11.68
N THR A 95 -21.80 -9.89 -11.65
CA THR A 95 -22.46 -9.27 -12.77
C THR A 95 -21.85 -7.92 -13.12
N PRO A 96 -21.45 -7.68 -14.38
CA PRO A 96 -20.91 -6.38 -14.81
C PRO A 96 -21.87 -5.23 -14.58
N VAL A 97 -21.34 -4.06 -14.27
CA VAL A 97 -22.08 -2.81 -14.11
C VAL A 97 -22.44 -2.27 -15.49
N LYS A 98 -23.71 -1.97 -15.71
CA LYS A 98 -24.25 -1.42 -16.96
C LYS A 98 -24.12 0.09 -17.02
N GLU A 99 -24.50 0.77 -15.96
CA GLU A 99 -24.45 2.23 -15.85
C GLU A 99 -24.50 2.70 -14.41
N VAL A 100 -23.92 3.87 -14.16
CA VAL A 100 -24.01 4.58 -12.89
C VAL A 100 -24.57 5.97 -13.14
N THR A 101 -25.57 6.36 -12.34
CA THR A 101 -26.24 7.65 -12.45
C THR A 101 -26.32 8.34 -11.10
N TYR A 102 -26.43 9.67 -11.11
CA TYR A 102 -26.67 10.45 -9.89
C TYR A 102 -27.86 11.42 -10.04
N THR A 103 -28.46 11.70 -8.91
CA THR A 103 -29.43 12.77 -8.71
C THR A 103 -28.87 13.71 -7.66
N CYS A 104 -28.82 15.01 -7.96
CA CYS A 104 -28.36 16.03 -7.01
C CYS A 104 -29.55 16.83 -6.49
N LEU A 105 -29.72 16.83 -5.18
CA LEU A 105 -30.71 17.64 -4.48
C LEU A 105 -30.00 18.78 -3.74
N VAL A 106 -30.58 19.96 -3.79
CA VAL A 106 -30.18 21.13 -2.99
C VAL A 106 -31.39 21.56 -2.17
N ASP A 107 -31.21 21.63 -0.85
CA ASP A 107 -32.32 21.91 0.10
C ASP A 107 -33.52 21.00 -0.16
N GLY A 108 -33.30 19.72 -0.47
CA GLY A 108 -34.31 18.70 -0.75
C GLY A 108 -34.93 18.77 -2.16
N LYS A 109 -34.57 19.75 -2.98
CA LYS A 109 -35.10 19.90 -4.36
C LYS A 109 -34.11 19.42 -5.39
N ALA A 110 -34.54 18.53 -6.30
CA ALA A 110 -33.68 18.01 -7.36
C ALA A 110 -33.30 19.12 -8.36
N ILE A 111 -32.02 19.38 -8.52
CA ILE A 111 -31.48 20.29 -9.55
C ILE A 111 -30.93 19.52 -10.75
N PHE A 112 -30.45 18.28 -10.53
CA PHE A 112 -30.08 17.32 -11.57
C PHE A 112 -30.70 15.97 -11.26
N SER A 113 -31.23 15.28 -12.27
CA SER A 113 -31.81 13.95 -12.10
C SER A 113 -31.25 12.97 -13.12
N ASN A 114 -30.91 11.76 -12.64
CA ASN A 114 -30.43 10.64 -13.45
C ASN A 114 -29.30 11.00 -14.44
N LYS A 115 -28.37 11.84 -14.03
CA LYS A 115 -27.20 12.17 -14.83
C LYS A 115 -26.21 11.01 -14.80
N LYS A 116 -25.69 10.62 -15.96
CA LYS A 116 -24.72 9.52 -16.08
C LYS A 116 -23.33 9.95 -15.63
N LEU A 117 -22.63 9.05 -14.93
CA LEU A 117 -21.20 9.13 -14.71
C LEU A 117 -20.47 8.45 -15.87
N GLN A 118 -19.23 8.88 -16.11
CA GLN A 118 -18.32 8.25 -17.05
C GLN A 118 -17.52 7.16 -16.34
N GLN A 119 -17.40 6.00 -16.97
CA GLN A 119 -16.51 4.96 -16.47
C GLN A 119 -15.07 5.38 -16.72
N ALA A 120 -14.31 5.57 -15.65
CA ALA A 120 -12.92 5.98 -15.70
C ALA A 120 -11.95 4.76 -15.68
N THR A 121 -12.33 3.72 -14.94
CA THR A 121 -11.62 2.44 -14.84
C THR A 121 -12.64 1.32 -14.65
N ASP A 122 -12.24 0.07 -14.59
CA ASP A 122 -13.14 -1.08 -14.48
C ASP A 122 -14.15 -0.96 -13.32
N TRP A 123 -13.77 -0.35 -12.21
CA TRP A 123 -14.61 -0.26 -11.00
C TRP A 123 -14.88 1.18 -10.57
N CYS A 124 -14.46 2.17 -11.34
CA CYS A 124 -14.58 3.57 -10.99
C CYS A 124 -15.35 4.35 -12.05
N TRP A 125 -16.30 5.12 -11.58
CA TRP A 125 -17.06 6.10 -12.38
C TRP A 125 -16.85 7.48 -11.79
N ASN A 126 -16.73 8.49 -12.64
CA ASN A 126 -16.57 9.86 -12.19
C ASN A 126 -17.37 10.85 -13.04
N THR A 127 -17.58 12.01 -12.48
CA THR A 127 -18.11 13.21 -13.13
C THR A 127 -17.84 14.42 -12.26
N GLU A 128 -18.10 15.60 -12.78
CA GLU A 128 -18.16 16.83 -12.00
C GLU A 128 -19.63 17.21 -11.78
N VAL A 129 -20.02 17.47 -10.53
CA VAL A 129 -21.32 18.00 -10.19
C VAL A 129 -21.23 19.53 -10.29
N PRO A 130 -21.92 20.18 -11.25
CA PRO A 130 -21.72 21.57 -11.54
C PRO A 130 -22.46 22.47 -10.54
N LEU A 131 -21.97 22.51 -9.31
CA LEU A 131 -22.38 23.46 -8.28
C LEU A 131 -21.66 24.80 -8.48
N THR A 132 -22.23 25.86 -7.96
CA THR A 132 -21.70 27.22 -8.08
C THR A 132 -21.93 28.00 -6.79
N ALA A 133 -21.43 29.22 -6.68
CA ALA A 133 -21.65 30.10 -5.53
C ALA A 133 -23.15 30.32 -5.20
N LYS A 134 -24.06 30.03 -6.11
CA LYS A 134 -25.51 30.08 -5.83
C LYS A 134 -25.99 29.04 -4.82
N GLN A 135 -25.20 27.99 -4.65
CA GLN A 135 -25.44 26.92 -3.68
C GLN A 135 -24.63 27.06 -2.40
N GLU A 136 -23.88 28.16 -2.23
CA GLU A 136 -23.09 28.41 -1.02
C GLU A 136 -23.93 28.27 0.25
N GLY A 137 -23.39 27.50 1.22
CA GLY A 137 -24.00 27.24 2.52
C GLY A 137 -25.25 26.33 2.48
N LYS A 138 -25.64 25.79 1.32
CA LYS A 138 -26.82 24.92 1.18
C LYS A 138 -26.52 23.47 1.44
N ALA A 139 -27.55 22.75 1.93
CA ALA A 139 -27.50 21.31 2.08
C ALA A 139 -27.62 20.64 0.70
N VAL A 140 -26.63 19.80 0.36
CA VAL A 140 -26.60 19.03 -0.89
C VAL A 140 -26.66 17.55 -0.58
N THR A 141 -27.50 16.80 -1.31
CA THR A 141 -27.55 15.34 -1.27
C THR A 141 -27.32 14.78 -2.67
N LEU A 142 -26.33 13.91 -2.81
CA LEU A 142 -26.05 13.15 -4.02
C LEU A 142 -26.58 11.73 -3.84
N LYS A 143 -27.62 11.36 -4.59
CA LYS A 143 -28.16 9.99 -4.63
C LYS A 143 -27.62 9.28 -5.83
N LEU A 144 -26.93 8.16 -5.62
CA LEU A 144 -26.29 7.34 -6.63
C LEU A 144 -27.09 6.07 -6.88
N LYS A 145 -27.12 5.67 -8.14
CA LYS A 145 -27.77 4.44 -8.57
C LYS A 145 -26.88 3.73 -9.59
N ALA A 146 -26.43 2.52 -9.25
CA ALA A 146 -25.78 1.61 -10.17
C ALA A 146 -26.78 0.55 -10.66
N ARG A 147 -26.82 0.34 -11.97
CA ARG A 147 -27.62 -0.72 -12.60
C ARG A 147 -26.68 -1.77 -13.16
N PHE A 148 -26.96 -3.03 -12.89
CA PHE A 148 -26.19 -4.19 -13.36
C PHE A 148 -26.85 -4.80 -14.62
N ASN A 149 -26.07 -5.60 -15.37
CA ASN A 149 -26.55 -6.23 -16.61
C ASN A 149 -27.71 -7.21 -16.39
N ASN A 150 -27.84 -7.79 -15.21
CA ASN A 150 -28.97 -8.66 -14.84
C ASN A 150 -30.26 -7.88 -14.42
N GLY A 151 -30.22 -6.54 -14.49
CA GLY A 151 -31.33 -5.67 -14.11
C GLY A 151 -31.37 -5.27 -12.64
N GLU A 152 -30.52 -5.84 -11.80
CA GLU A 152 -30.41 -5.44 -10.39
C GLU A 152 -29.89 -4.01 -10.25
N VAL A 153 -30.18 -3.42 -9.10
CA VAL A 153 -29.83 -2.05 -8.76
C VAL A 153 -29.20 -2.01 -7.38
N ALA A 154 -28.13 -1.20 -7.24
CA ALA A 154 -27.58 -0.78 -5.96
C ALA A 154 -27.64 0.75 -5.85
N GLU A 155 -27.92 1.24 -4.64
CA GLU A 155 -28.08 2.67 -4.36
C GLU A 155 -27.27 3.06 -3.12
N THR A 156 -26.76 4.29 -3.13
CA THR A 156 -26.09 4.91 -1.98
C THR A 156 -26.28 6.42 -2.06
N GLU A 157 -26.02 7.14 -0.98
CA GLU A 157 -26.09 8.60 -0.97
C GLU A 157 -24.99 9.22 -0.12
N SER A 158 -24.66 10.47 -0.42
CA SER A 158 -23.79 11.33 0.39
C SER A 158 -24.46 12.69 0.57
N ALA A 159 -24.46 13.20 1.79
CA ALA A 159 -25.01 14.50 2.12
C ALA A 159 -23.90 15.39 2.72
N PHE A 160 -23.89 16.67 2.34
CA PHE A 160 -22.92 17.64 2.80
C PHE A 160 -23.45 19.08 2.69
N THR A 161 -22.82 20.01 3.40
CA THR A 161 -23.01 21.44 3.16
C THR A 161 -22.01 21.89 2.11
N TYR A 162 -22.46 22.52 1.04
CA TYR A 162 -21.58 22.98 -0.02
C TYR A 162 -20.93 24.33 0.33
N HIS A 163 -19.63 24.43 0.13
CA HIS A 163 -18.82 25.64 0.21
C HIS A 163 -18.01 25.77 -1.08
N ALA A 164 -18.10 26.90 -1.76
CA ALA A 164 -17.51 27.11 -3.07
C ALA A 164 -15.99 27.32 -3.08
N THR A 165 -15.36 27.38 -1.91
CA THR A 165 -13.91 27.64 -1.80
C THR A 165 -13.10 26.34 -1.93
N PRO A 166 -12.24 26.21 -2.95
CA PRO A 166 -11.31 25.09 -3.07
C PRO A 166 -10.37 24.99 -1.87
N ALA A 167 -10.02 23.77 -1.46
CA ALA A 167 -8.99 23.54 -0.47
C ALA A 167 -7.61 23.95 -1.02
N GLU A 168 -6.84 24.68 -0.23
CA GLU A 168 -5.45 24.98 -0.57
C GLU A 168 -4.55 23.80 -0.22
N VAL A 169 -3.95 23.16 -1.22
CA VAL A 169 -3.00 22.07 -1.02
C VAL A 169 -1.59 22.62 -0.82
N LYS A 170 -1.06 22.49 0.39
CA LYS A 170 0.33 22.81 0.74
C LYS A 170 1.13 21.52 0.86
N LEU A 171 2.09 21.35 -0.04
CA LEU A 171 3.02 20.23 -0.01
C LEU A 171 4.17 20.56 0.94
N ALA A 172 4.47 19.67 1.86
CA ALA A 172 5.47 19.88 2.89
C ALA A 172 6.51 18.76 2.87
N GLY A 173 7.70 19.06 2.35
CA GLY A 173 8.83 18.16 2.39
C GLY A 173 8.69 16.88 1.54
N ASN A 174 9.70 16.03 1.64
CA ASN A 174 9.76 14.74 0.99
C ASN A 174 9.43 13.60 1.98
N TRP A 175 8.98 12.48 1.44
CA TRP A 175 8.67 11.24 2.15
C TRP A 175 9.10 10.07 1.26
N GLU A 176 10.37 9.68 1.33
CA GLU A 176 11.08 8.94 0.28
C GLU A 176 11.27 7.45 0.56
N ASN A 177 10.99 7.01 1.78
CA ASN A 177 10.99 5.61 2.20
C ASN A 177 9.66 5.28 2.89
N LEU A 178 9.40 4.00 3.16
CA LEU A 178 8.31 3.59 4.02
C LEU A 178 8.40 4.34 5.36
N LEU A 179 7.27 4.93 5.79
CA LEU A 179 7.20 5.72 7.02
C LEU A 179 8.20 6.90 7.07
N GLY A 180 8.59 7.40 5.89
CA GLY A 180 9.31 8.66 5.68
C GLY A 180 10.82 8.54 5.59
N ASN A 181 11.43 7.58 6.26
CA ASN A 181 12.88 7.42 6.29
C ASN A 181 13.31 5.97 6.52
N PRO A 182 14.61 5.65 6.35
CA PRO A 182 15.13 4.28 6.53
C PRO A 182 14.96 3.70 7.94
N GLN A 183 14.71 4.53 8.94
CA GLN A 183 14.47 4.13 10.33
C GLN A 183 13.00 3.82 10.62
N HIS A 184 12.11 4.09 9.68
CA HIS A 184 10.66 3.98 9.84
C HIS A 184 10.13 4.83 11.02
N ALA A 185 10.64 6.04 11.15
CA ALA A 185 10.28 6.94 12.25
C ALA A 185 8.84 7.43 12.21
N ALA A 186 8.18 7.34 11.07
CA ALA A 186 6.78 7.71 10.86
C ALA A 186 6.42 9.14 11.31
N THR A 187 7.39 10.05 11.27
CA THR A 187 7.23 11.44 11.74
C THR A 187 7.38 12.41 10.58
N ALA A 188 6.33 13.15 10.27
CA ALA A 188 6.32 14.19 9.25
C ALA A 188 6.59 15.58 9.82
N GLN A 189 7.27 16.42 9.05
CA GLN A 189 7.48 17.84 9.28
C GLN A 189 7.06 18.62 8.03
N PRO A 190 6.53 19.83 8.13
CA PRO A 190 6.03 20.52 9.31
C PRO A 190 4.67 20.02 9.77
N ALA A 191 4.25 20.58 10.90
CA ALA A 191 2.95 20.32 11.48
C ALA A 191 1.80 20.63 10.49
N LEU A 192 0.82 19.67 10.25
CA LEU A 192 -0.40 19.91 9.47
C LEU A 192 -1.40 20.73 10.28
N ASN A 193 -1.97 21.78 9.80
CA ASN A 193 -3.03 22.49 10.49
C ASN A 193 -4.32 21.67 10.49
N GLN A 194 -5.06 21.73 11.58
CA GLN A 194 -6.37 21.11 11.67
C GLN A 194 -7.45 22.20 11.44
N PRO A 195 -8.62 21.83 10.89
CA PRO A 195 -9.03 20.50 10.42
C PRO A 195 -8.43 20.16 9.05
N LEU A 196 -8.22 18.85 8.81
CA LEU A 196 -7.83 18.35 7.51
C LEU A 196 -9.03 18.36 6.54
N GLN A 197 -8.77 18.60 5.26
CA GLN A 197 -9.76 18.56 4.19
C GLN A 197 -9.30 17.62 3.08
N LEU A 198 -10.25 16.92 2.46
CA LEU A 198 -9.99 16.11 1.26
C LEU A 198 -9.66 17.04 0.09
N ALA A 199 -8.43 16.99 -0.39
CA ALA A 199 -8.00 17.79 -1.54
C ALA A 199 -8.38 17.11 -2.86
N TRP A 200 -8.04 15.84 -3.00
CA TRP A 200 -8.34 15.05 -4.18
C TRP A 200 -8.34 13.55 -3.86
N ILE A 201 -8.93 12.77 -4.76
CA ILE A 201 -8.89 11.31 -4.77
C ILE A 201 -8.60 10.83 -6.19
N LYS A 202 -7.81 9.77 -6.33
CA LYS A 202 -7.45 9.20 -7.63
C LYS A 202 -7.56 7.69 -7.62
N ASN A 203 -8.34 7.16 -8.56
CA ASN A 203 -8.30 5.75 -8.92
C ASN A 203 -7.34 5.60 -10.11
N VAL A 204 -6.32 4.77 -9.98
CA VAL A 204 -5.29 4.58 -11.02
C VAL A 204 -5.63 3.46 -12.01
N GLY A 205 -6.76 2.77 -11.81
CA GLY A 205 -7.23 1.68 -12.67
C GLY A 205 -6.59 0.31 -12.40
N ALA A 206 -5.94 0.15 -11.25
CA ALA A 206 -5.31 -1.11 -10.85
C ALA A 206 -5.38 -1.29 -9.35
N ASN A 207 -5.18 -2.51 -8.87
CA ASN A 207 -5.15 -2.80 -7.45
C ASN A 207 -3.90 -2.23 -6.79
N ILE A 208 -4.09 -1.58 -5.65
CA ILE A 208 -3.02 -1.06 -4.79
C ILE A 208 -3.19 -1.69 -3.41
N TYR A 209 -2.24 -2.51 -3.01
CA TYR A 209 -2.15 -3.01 -1.64
C TYR A 209 -0.70 -3.28 -1.25
N MET A 210 -0.41 -3.26 0.05
CA MET A 210 0.94 -3.45 0.63
C MET A 210 2.00 -2.46 0.14
N THR A 211 1.62 -1.41 -0.60
CA THR A 211 2.49 -0.33 -1.03
C THR A 211 2.03 0.98 -0.40
N SER A 212 2.96 1.81 0.01
CA SER A 212 2.67 3.12 0.62
C SER A 212 2.99 4.23 -0.36
N PRO A 213 2.19 5.30 -0.41
CA PRO A 213 2.50 6.46 -1.23
C PRO A 213 3.75 7.16 -0.69
N LEU A 214 4.63 7.57 -1.60
CA LEU A 214 5.80 8.37 -1.32
C LEU A 214 5.64 9.77 -1.88
N VAL A 215 6.35 10.74 -1.32
CA VAL A 215 6.34 12.12 -1.78
C VAL A 215 7.76 12.59 -2.07
N HIS A 216 7.98 13.09 -3.28
CA HIS A 216 9.26 13.68 -3.67
C HIS A 216 9.04 14.81 -4.70
N ASN A 217 9.61 15.97 -4.44
CA ASN A 217 9.54 17.14 -5.33
C ASN A 217 8.14 17.43 -5.87
N GLY A 218 7.15 17.44 -4.95
CA GLY A 218 5.78 17.81 -5.29
C GLY A 218 4.96 16.74 -6.02
N LYS A 219 5.48 15.52 -6.17
CA LYS A 219 4.78 14.38 -6.76
C LYS A 219 4.54 13.30 -5.75
N VAL A 220 3.46 12.54 -5.93
CA VAL A 220 3.14 11.33 -5.17
C VAL A 220 3.45 10.11 -6.04
N TYR A 221 4.23 9.19 -5.51
CA TYR A 221 4.59 7.94 -6.17
C TYR A 221 3.90 6.78 -5.49
N ILE A 222 3.32 5.89 -6.28
CA ILE A 222 2.65 4.67 -5.80
C ILE A 222 2.83 3.56 -6.82
N ALA A 223 2.77 2.31 -6.39
CA ALA A 223 2.85 1.17 -7.27
C ALA A 223 1.57 0.32 -7.23
N SER A 224 1.35 -0.49 -8.25
CA SER A 224 0.19 -1.37 -8.34
C SER A 224 0.59 -2.82 -8.56
N VAL A 225 -0.37 -3.71 -8.35
CA VAL A 225 -0.25 -5.14 -8.64
C VAL A 225 -0.96 -5.49 -9.94
N ASP A 226 -0.40 -6.46 -10.65
CA ASP A 226 -1.05 -7.14 -11.78
C ASP A 226 -1.15 -8.63 -11.46
N GLU A 227 -2.31 -9.05 -11.02
CA GLU A 227 -2.56 -10.44 -10.68
C GLU A 227 -3.21 -11.23 -11.83
N ASN A 228 -3.42 -10.57 -12.97
CA ASN A 228 -4.05 -11.13 -14.16
C ASN A 228 -3.15 -11.12 -15.41
N LEU A 229 -1.94 -10.57 -15.35
CA LEU A 229 -1.05 -10.31 -16.49
C LEU A 229 -1.74 -9.49 -17.61
N GLN A 230 -2.50 -8.49 -17.22
CA GLN A 230 -3.19 -7.58 -18.15
C GLN A 230 -2.43 -6.27 -18.41
N GLY A 231 -1.22 -6.15 -17.86
CA GLY A 231 -0.42 -4.95 -17.95
C GLY A 231 -0.86 -3.87 -16.95
N GLU A 232 -1.32 -4.27 -15.77
CA GLU A 232 -1.78 -3.38 -14.70
C GLU A 232 -0.65 -3.01 -13.72
N GLY A 233 0.41 -3.82 -13.63
CA GLY A 233 1.56 -3.57 -12.77
C GLY A 233 2.34 -2.35 -13.22
N HIS A 234 2.18 -1.23 -12.51
CA HIS A 234 2.84 0.03 -12.84
C HIS A 234 3.42 0.70 -11.60
N VAL A 235 4.40 1.58 -11.87
CA VAL A 235 4.75 2.69 -10.98
C VAL A 235 4.07 3.95 -11.52
N TYR A 236 3.39 4.69 -10.69
CA TYR A 236 2.71 5.92 -11.04
C TYR A 236 3.38 7.11 -10.36
N ALA A 237 3.42 8.24 -11.05
CA ALA A 237 3.66 9.55 -10.46
C ALA A 237 2.42 10.42 -10.67
N LEU A 238 1.88 10.94 -9.59
CA LEU A 238 0.75 11.84 -9.57
C LEU A 238 1.22 13.24 -9.13
N ASP A 239 0.60 14.26 -9.66
CA ASP A 239 0.81 15.63 -9.15
C ASP A 239 0.29 15.69 -7.69
N GLY A 240 1.11 16.15 -6.78
CA GLY A 240 0.79 16.15 -5.36
C GLY A 240 -0.34 17.12 -4.97
N LYS A 241 -0.61 18.15 -5.79
CA LYS A 241 -1.67 19.13 -5.53
C LYS A 241 -3.01 18.72 -6.13
N THR A 242 -2.99 18.07 -7.30
CA THR A 242 -4.20 17.81 -8.08
C THR A 242 -4.57 16.32 -8.16
N GLY A 243 -3.63 15.42 -7.87
CA GLY A 243 -3.80 13.99 -8.07
C GLY A 243 -3.78 13.58 -9.55
N GLU A 244 -3.49 14.47 -10.48
CA GLU A 244 -3.42 14.15 -11.89
C GLU A 244 -2.23 13.26 -12.21
N LEU A 245 -2.40 12.36 -13.18
CA LEU A 245 -1.33 11.48 -13.62
C LEU A 245 -0.26 12.28 -14.38
N VAL A 246 0.97 12.29 -13.85
CA VAL A 246 2.13 12.87 -14.50
C VAL A 246 2.77 11.87 -15.45
N TRP A 247 3.05 10.67 -14.96
CA TRP A 247 3.52 9.54 -15.76
C TRP A 247 3.19 8.21 -15.09
N LYS A 248 3.22 7.13 -15.88
CA LYS A 248 3.21 5.75 -15.39
C LYS A 248 4.22 4.91 -16.14
N TYR A 249 4.85 3.97 -15.46
CA TYR A 249 5.83 3.04 -15.99
C TYR A 249 5.35 1.60 -15.80
N LEU A 250 5.21 0.84 -16.90
CA LEU A 250 4.80 -0.57 -16.87
C LEU A 250 5.94 -1.45 -16.36
N VAL A 251 5.69 -2.27 -15.35
CA VAL A 251 6.61 -3.30 -14.86
C VAL A 251 6.18 -4.69 -15.34
N ARG A 252 7.07 -5.68 -15.24
CA ARG A 252 6.80 -7.03 -15.77
C ARG A 252 5.85 -7.86 -14.92
N ASN A 253 5.71 -7.52 -13.64
CA ASN A 253 4.82 -8.21 -12.69
C ASN A 253 4.39 -7.27 -11.56
N SER A 254 3.54 -7.76 -10.67
CA SER A 254 3.05 -7.03 -9.50
C SER A 254 4.17 -6.44 -8.65
N ILE A 255 4.01 -5.20 -8.19
CA ILE A 255 4.82 -4.65 -7.10
C ILE A 255 4.02 -4.81 -5.82
N LYS A 256 4.44 -5.72 -4.96
CA LYS A 256 3.73 -6.15 -3.74
C LYS A 256 4.33 -5.58 -2.47
N ASN A 257 5.14 -4.54 -2.56
CA ASN A 257 5.70 -3.85 -1.41
C ASN A 257 6.06 -2.39 -1.75
N THR A 258 6.54 -1.66 -0.76
CA THR A 258 6.82 -0.24 -0.90
C THR A 258 8.01 0.00 -1.83
N VAL A 259 7.85 0.96 -2.73
CA VAL A 259 8.93 1.55 -3.52
C VAL A 259 9.74 2.54 -2.68
N VAL A 260 10.86 3.05 -3.18
CA VAL A 260 11.62 4.12 -2.52
C VAL A 260 12.04 5.16 -3.53
N VAL A 261 12.36 6.37 -3.06
CA VAL A 261 12.95 7.43 -3.90
C VAL A 261 14.33 7.79 -3.37
N ASP A 262 15.32 7.77 -4.25
CA ASP A 262 16.68 8.18 -3.92
C ASP A 262 17.38 8.77 -5.16
N ASN A 263 18.19 9.81 -4.97
CA ASN A 263 18.93 10.47 -6.04
C ASN A 263 18.09 10.81 -7.29
N GLY A 264 16.82 11.26 -7.09
CA GLY A 264 15.90 11.60 -8.16
C GLY A 264 15.41 10.39 -8.98
N ARG A 265 15.49 9.18 -8.45
CA ARG A 265 14.96 7.93 -9.03
C ARG A 265 13.95 7.30 -8.12
N VAL A 266 12.88 6.81 -8.71
CA VAL A 266 11.96 5.88 -8.07
C VAL A 266 12.49 4.47 -8.30
N LEU A 267 12.76 3.75 -7.21
CA LEU A 267 13.24 2.38 -7.24
C LEU A 267 12.10 1.44 -6.84
N ALA A 268 11.84 0.45 -7.66
CA ALA A 268 10.74 -0.48 -7.48
C ALA A 268 11.20 -1.91 -7.79
N GLN A 269 10.74 -2.89 -7.02
CA GLN A 269 11.01 -4.31 -7.27
C GLN A 269 9.71 -5.06 -7.47
N ASP A 270 9.62 -5.82 -8.57
CA ASP A 270 8.44 -6.64 -8.85
C ASP A 270 8.53 -8.04 -8.24
N ALA A 271 7.42 -8.77 -8.28
CA ALA A 271 7.30 -10.11 -7.70
C ALA A 271 8.16 -11.18 -8.40
N GLN A 272 8.83 -10.86 -9.50
CA GLN A 272 9.81 -11.71 -10.18
C GLN A 272 11.25 -11.31 -9.88
N GLY A 273 11.47 -10.32 -9.02
CA GLY A 273 12.80 -9.85 -8.62
C GLY A 273 13.44 -8.84 -9.58
N TRP A 274 12.67 -8.29 -10.53
CA TRP A 274 13.18 -7.18 -11.33
C TRP A 274 13.18 -5.89 -10.51
N LEU A 275 14.34 -5.31 -10.34
CA LEU A 275 14.54 -4.00 -9.73
C LEU A 275 14.67 -2.96 -10.85
N TYR A 276 13.85 -1.93 -10.77
CA TYR A 276 13.80 -0.83 -11.73
C TYR A 276 14.26 0.45 -11.06
N ALA A 277 15.02 1.28 -11.76
CA ALA A 277 15.29 2.66 -11.40
C ALA A 277 14.71 3.57 -12.47
N ILE A 278 13.69 4.32 -12.10
CA ILE A 278 12.89 5.17 -12.97
C ILE A 278 13.19 6.63 -12.61
N ASP A 279 13.52 7.45 -13.58
CA ASP A 279 13.70 8.89 -13.36
C ASP A 279 12.42 9.51 -12.79
N ALA A 280 12.50 10.08 -11.60
CA ALA A 280 11.35 10.57 -10.85
C ALA A 280 10.61 11.73 -11.52
N ALA A 281 11.31 12.52 -12.33
CA ALA A 281 10.72 13.64 -13.04
C ALA A 281 9.96 13.20 -14.30
N SER A 282 10.57 12.33 -15.11
CA SER A 282 10.12 12.00 -16.46
C SER A 282 9.46 10.64 -16.62
N GLY A 283 9.61 9.71 -15.66
CA GLY A 283 9.13 8.34 -15.77
C GLY A 283 9.95 7.44 -16.72
N LYS A 284 11.10 7.90 -17.18
CA LYS A 284 11.98 7.11 -18.06
C LYS A 284 12.81 6.13 -17.24
N LEU A 285 12.98 4.91 -17.77
CA LEU A 285 13.87 3.94 -17.16
C LEU A 285 15.32 4.44 -17.24
N SER A 286 16.01 4.48 -16.10
CA SER A 286 17.42 4.76 -16.00
C SER A 286 18.25 3.47 -16.13
N TRP A 287 17.89 2.47 -15.35
CA TRP A 287 18.47 1.13 -15.41
C TRP A 287 17.50 0.10 -14.79
N GLU A 288 17.71 -1.17 -15.11
CA GLU A 288 17.02 -2.29 -14.49
C GLU A 288 17.95 -3.47 -14.23
N LYS A 289 17.62 -4.29 -13.26
CA LYS A 289 18.43 -5.45 -12.89
C LYS A 289 17.54 -6.56 -12.34
N GLN A 290 17.76 -7.79 -12.77
CA GLN A 290 17.10 -8.93 -12.15
C GLN A 290 17.90 -9.42 -10.96
N LEU A 291 17.26 -9.47 -9.79
CA LEU A 291 17.80 -10.03 -8.56
C LEU A 291 17.33 -11.48 -8.40
N PRO A 292 18.16 -12.36 -7.81
CA PRO A 292 17.70 -13.70 -7.48
C PRO A 292 16.59 -13.63 -6.43
N ILE A 293 15.50 -14.34 -6.67
CA ILE A 293 14.46 -14.59 -5.68
C ILE A 293 14.86 -15.84 -4.90
N ASN A 294 14.88 -15.71 -3.58
CA ASN A 294 15.12 -16.83 -2.68
C ASN A 294 13.85 -17.10 -1.86
N GLY A 295 13.14 -18.19 -2.17
CA GLY A 295 11.87 -18.52 -1.56
C GLY A 295 10.67 -18.38 -2.51
N LEU A 296 9.49 -18.14 -1.95
CA LEU A 296 8.26 -18.01 -2.71
C LEU A 296 8.22 -16.69 -3.49
N PRO A 297 7.82 -16.72 -4.77
CA PRO A 297 7.53 -15.49 -5.50
C PRO A 297 6.46 -14.69 -4.76
N ALA A 298 6.51 -13.36 -4.91
CA ALA A 298 5.62 -12.43 -4.23
C ALA A 298 5.85 -12.24 -2.72
N LEU A 299 6.69 -13.02 -2.08
CA LEU A 299 7.21 -12.73 -0.73
C LEU A 299 8.54 -12.00 -0.86
N ILE A 300 8.47 -10.75 -1.26
CA ILE A 300 9.64 -9.89 -1.50
C ILE A 300 9.58 -8.73 -0.51
N GLU A 301 10.67 -8.54 0.22
CA GLU A 301 10.80 -7.43 1.15
C GLU A 301 10.68 -6.09 0.43
N GLY A 302 10.10 -5.11 1.10
CA GLY A 302 10.08 -3.73 0.66
C GLY A 302 11.48 -3.15 0.68
N LEU A 303 11.72 -2.26 -0.26
CA LEU A 303 12.99 -1.59 -0.43
C LEU A 303 13.24 -0.59 0.70
N VAL A 304 14.51 -0.37 1.02
CA VAL A 304 14.96 0.80 1.75
C VAL A 304 16.14 1.43 1.02
N ALA A 305 16.17 2.76 0.98
CA ALA A 305 17.28 3.50 0.39
C ALA A 305 17.91 4.45 1.40
N ALA A 306 19.23 4.45 1.46
CA ALA A 306 20.02 5.34 2.31
C ALA A 306 21.34 5.69 1.61
N ASP A 307 21.70 6.97 1.61
CA ASP A 307 23.01 7.48 1.16
C ASP A 307 23.43 7.02 -0.24
N GLY A 308 22.49 6.99 -1.19
CA GLY A 308 22.76 6.59 -2.57
C GLY A 308 22.80 5.08 -2.80
N VAL A 309 22.40 4.29 -1.83
CA VAL A 309 22.35 2.83 -1.89
C VAL A 309 20.93 2.35 -1.67
N VAL A 310 20.42 1.48 -2.53
CA VAL A 310 19.17 0.74 -2.31
C VAL A 310 19.48 -0.69 -1.87
N TYR A 311 18.80 -1.13 -0.83
CA TYR A 311 18.83 -2.50 -0.33
C TYR A 311 17.57 -3.21 -0.83
N ALA A 312 17.78 -4.26 -1.61
CA ALA A 312 16.73 -4.95 -2.36
C ALA A 312 16.99 -6.45 -2.43
N GLY A 313 15.98 -7.23 -2.80
CA GLY A 313 16.06 -8.68 -2.89
C GLY A 313 15.51 -9.37 -1.65
N THR A 314 15.70 -10.68 -1.56
CA THR A 314 15.20 -11.51 -0.46
C THR A 314 16.26 -12.51 -0.02
N GLY A 315 16.39 -12.74 1.29
CA GLY A 315 17.27 -13.76 1.83
C GLY A 315 18.70 -13.70 1.28
N LYS A 316 19.18 -14.78 0.67
CA LYS A 316 20.49 -14.82 0.00
C LYS A 316 20.56 -13.95 -1.26
N GLY A 317 19.43 -13.55 -1.78
CA GLY A 317 19.32 -12.62 -2.91
C GLY A 317 19.43 -11.15 -2.50
N LEU A 318 19.39 -10.82 -1.22
CA LEU A 318 19.54 -9.45 -0.72
C LEU A 318 20.85 -8.83 -1.20
N CYS A 319 20.76 -7.65 -1.80
CA CYS A 319 21.89 -6.91 -2.34
C CYS A 319 21.84 -5.44 -1.91
N ALA A 320 23.00 -4.82 -1.80
CA ALA A 320 23.16 -3.37 -1.84
C ALA A 320 23.54 -2.94 -3.26
N ILE A 321 22.84 -1.98 -3.79
CA ILE A 321 22.96 -1.54 -5.16
C ILE A 321 23.06 -0.02 -5.20
N ASP A 322 24.05 0.50 -5.92
CA ASP A 322 24.19 1.92 -6.17
C ASP A 322 22.97 2.45 -6.96
N THR A 323 22.27 3.44 -6.40
CA THR A 323 21.03 3.95 -7.01
C THR A 323 21.28 4.72 -8.30
N LYS A 324 22.52 5.18 -8.54
CA LYS A 324 22.88 5.97 -9.73
C LYS A 324 22.99 5.12 -10.98
N ASP A 325 23.64 3.96 -10.89
CA ASP A 325 24.03 3.16 -12.06
C ASP A 325 23.63 1.67 -11.99
N GLY A 326 23.02 1.21 -10.88
CA GLY A 326 22.60 -0.18 -10.70
C GLY A 326 23.75 -1.15 -10.41
N ARG A 327 24.94 -0.64 -10.11
CA ARG A 327 26.09 -1.48 -9.76
C ARG A 327 25.88 -2.14 -8.38
N GLU A 328 26.08 -3.45 -8.33
CA GLU A 328 26.07 -4.20 -7.08
C GLU A 328 27.29 -3.87 -6.23
N ILE A 329 27.05 -3.42 -5.01
CA ILE A 329 28.09 -3.09 -4.01
C ILE A 329 28.45 -4.35 -3.25
N TRP A 330 27.43 -5.05 -2.74
CA TRP A 330 27.59 -6.34 -2.08
C TRP A 330 26.32 -7.19 -2.21
N ARG A 331 26.48 -8.49 -2.00
CA ARG A 331 25.40 -9.48 -1.93
C ARG A 331 25.49 -10.26 -0.63
N ASN A 332 24.35 -10.48 0.01
CA ASN A 332 24.26 -11.26 1.24
C ASN A 332 24.64 -12.73 0.99
N LYS A 333 25.47 -13.28 1.88
CA LYS A 333 25.90 -14.68 1.86
C LYS A 333 25.58 -15.42 3.16
N GLY A 334 25.15 -14.68 4.19
CA GLY A 334 25.12 -15.19 5.56
C GLY A 334 23.79 -15.80 6.01
N TRP A 335 22.67 -15.45 5.38
CA TRP A 335 21.37 -16.01 5.80
C TRP A 335 21.28 -17.49 5.46
N GLY A 336 20.94 -18.33 6.45
CA GLY A 336 20.96 -19.77 6.29
C GLY A 336 19.91 -20.30 5.32
N GLN A 337 18.65 -19.92 5.52
CA GLN A 337 17.53 -20.16 4.61
C GLN A 337 16.66 -18.91 4.65
N GLY A 338 16.40 -18.32 3.52
CA GLY A 338 15.67 -17.07 3.46
C GLY A 338 14.50 -17.18 2.51
N GLU A 339 13.31 -17.46 3.03
CA GLU A 339 12.10 -17.08 2.35
C GLU A 339 11.87 -15.61 2.65
N GLY A 340 11.64 -14.79 1.63
CA GLY A 340 11.28 -13.39 1.80
C GLY A 340 10.00 -13.21 2.60
N THR A 341 9.78 -12.00 3.06
CA THR A 341 8.54 -11.59 3.75
C THR A 341 7.91 -10.44 2.99
N THR A 342 6.79 -9.94 3.48
CA THR A 342 6.21 -8.69 3.01
C THR A 342 6.60 -7.49 3.90
N SER A 343 7.52 -7.68 4.86
CA SER A 343 8.10 -6.58 5.63
C SER A 343 9.06 -5.74 4.77
N THR A 344 9.40 -4.56 5.25
CA THR A 344 10.38 -3.67 4.63
C THR A 344 11.66 -3.65 5.48
N PHE A 345 12.82 -3.59 4.84
CA PHE A 345 14.10 -3.44 5.53
C PHE A 345 14.14 -2.14 6.32
N SER A 346 14.78 -2.17 7.48
CA SER A 346 15.04 -0.99 8.32
C SER A 346 16.53 -0.76 8.47
N VAL A 347 16.95 0.49 8.60
CA VAL A 347 18.36 0.85 8.85
C VAL A 347 18.51 1.38 10.27
N ALA A 348 19.38 0.74 11.05
CA ALA A 348 19.72 1.14 12.41
C ALA A 348 21.25 1.36 12.52
N ASN A 349 21.70 2.59 12.55
CA ASN A 349 23.13 2.95 12.50
C ASN A 349 23.82 2.30 11.28
N ASN A 350 24.76 1.36 11.50
CA ASN A 350 25.45 0.62 10.44
C ASN A 350 24.86 -0.78 10.19
N ILE A 351 23.65 -1.05 10.65
CA ILE A 351 22.97 -2.35 10.52
C ILE A 351 21.75 -2.24 9.64
N LEU A 352 21.69 -3.11 8.63
CA LEU A 352 20.49 -3.38 7.86
C LEU A 352 19.73 -4.51 8.52
N VAL A 353 18.48 -4.25 8.91
CA VAL A 353 17.62 -5.23 9.57
C VAL A 353 16.60 -5.77 8.58
N GLY A 354 16.57 -7.07 8.42
CA GLY A 354 15.60 -7.80 7.61
C GLY A 354 15.02 -9.00 8.35
N SER A 355 14.08 -9.71 7.73
CA SER A 355 13.42 -10.85 8.34
C SER A 355 13.26 -12.00 7.35
N SER A 356 13.06 -13.20 7.85
CA SER A 356 12.55 -14.30 7.06
C SER A 356 11.13 -14.67 7.51
N GLN A 357 10.31 -15.16 6.59
CA GLN A 357 8.89 -15.49 6.83
C GLN A 357 8.70 -16.42 8.04
N TRP A 358 9.59 -17.38 8.23
CA TRP A 358 9.37 -18.48 9.18
C TRP A 358 10.41 -18.61 10.28
N ARG A 359 11.49 -17.83 10.27
CA ARG A 359 12.63 -18.13 11.13
C ARG A 359 13.05 -17.02 12.08
N ALA A 360 13.57 -15.90 11.54
CA ALA A 360 14.32 -14.97 12.36
C ALA A 360 14.33 -13.55 11.82
N LEU A 361 14.85 -12.64 12.64
CA LEU A 361 15.39 -11.37 12.21
C LEU A 361 16.89 -11.52 11.97
N TYR A 362 17.40 -10.72 11.04
CA TYR A 362 18.81 -10.69 10.67
C TYR A 362 19.32 -9.26 10.69
N GLY A 363 20.52 -9.07 11.20
CA GLY A 363 21.26 -7.81 11.11
C GLY A 363 22.50 -7.98 10.26
N ASN A 364 22.58 -7.27 9.16
CA ASN A 364 23.73 -7.24 8.26
C ASN A 364 24.47 -5.91 8.41
N ASP A 365 25.79 -5.94 8.33
CA ASP A 365 26.59 -4.73 8.19
C ASP A 365 26.16 -3.98 6.92
N LEU A 366 25.79 -2.72 7.07
CA LEU A 366 25.20 -1.91 5.99
C LEU A 366 26.17 -1.71 4.82
N LYS A 367 27.49 -1.65 5.08
CA LYS A 367 28.52 -1.36 4.09
C LYS A 367 29.08 -2.61 3.40
N THR A 368 29.14 -3.72 4.12
CA THR A 368 29.80 -4.94 3.64
C THR A 368 28.82 -6.06 3.32
N GLY A 369 27.60 -6.01 3.85
CA GLY A 369 26.61 -7.08 3.76
C GLY A 369 26.90 -8.29 4.64
N GLU A 370 27.94 -8.22 5.49
CA GLU A 370 28.28 -9.30 6.40
C GLU A 370 27.18 -9.50 7.45
N LEU A 371 26.75 -10.75 7.67
CA LEU A 371 25.82 -11.08 8.73
C LEU A 371 26.48 -10.88 10.09
N LYS A 372 25.95 -9.96 10.89
CA LYS A 372 26.43 -9.67 12.25
C LYS A 372 25.69 -10.50 13.28
N TRP A 373 24.38 -10.68 13.11
CA TRP A 373 23.57 -11.44 14.05
C TRP A 373 22.31 -12.03 13.41
N GLU A 374 21.81 -13.09 14.04
CA GLU A 374 20.50 -13.70 13.80
C GLU A 374 19.75 -13.78 15.13
N ALA A 375 18.53 -13.28 15.19
CA ALA A 375 17.68 -13.35 16.36
C ALA A 375 16.41 -14.17 16.06
N ASN A 376 16.31 -15.36 16.65
CA ASN A 376 15.21 -16.30 16.42
C ASN A 376 14.44 -16.68 17.71
N THR A 377 14.64 -15.93 18.77
CA THR A 377 14.07 -16.22 20.10
C THR A 377 12.54 -16.19 20.05
N ASN A 378 11.91 -17.29 20.47
CA ASN A 378 10.44 -17.40 20.61
C ASN A 378 9.64 -17.01 19.35
N GLY A 379 10.12 -17.34 18.16
CA GLY A 379 9.44 -17.06 16.91
C GLY A 379 9.51 -15.59 16.49
N LEU A 380 10.45 -14.82 17.02
CA LEU A 380 10.67 -13.42 16.67
C LEU A 380 10.94 -13.29 15.17
N ARG A 381 10.05 -12.59 14.47
CA ARG A 381 10.12 -12.34 13.02
C ARG A 381 9.22 -11.18 12.63
N ASN A 382 9.48 -10.57 11.49
CA ASN A 382 8.55 -9.66 10.83
C ASN A 382 7.82 -10.40 9.70
N ARG A 383 6.50 -10.29 9.62
CA ARG A 383 5.66 -10.92 8.58
C ARG A 383 4.85 -9.93 7.77
N GLY A 384 5.18 -8.67 7.78
CA GLY A 384 4.44 -7.60 7.13
C GLY A 384 4.66 -6.29 7.84
N ALA A 385 4.72 -6.30 9.17
CA ALA A 385 5.27 -5.18 9.94
C ALA A 385 6.80 -5.13 9.77
N SER A 386 7.36 -3.93 9.91
CA SER A 386 8.81 -3.69 9.91
C SER A 386 9.28 -3.26 11.29
N ALA A 387 10.57 -3.27 11.54
CA ALA A 387 11.12 -2.70 12.76
C ALA A 387 11.06 -1.16 12.69
N ALA A 388 10.54 -0.53 13.74
CA ALA A 388 10.80 0.90 13.97
C ALA A 388 12.12 1.07 14.71
N VAL A 389 12.89 2.07 14.34
CA VAL A 389 14.23 2.30 14.90
C VAL A 389 14.28 3.61 15.66
N HIS A 390 14.75 3.57 16.90
CA HIS A 390 15.01 4.77 17.69
C HIS A 390 16.18 4.54 18.65
N GLY A 391 17.14 5.47 18.71
CA GLY A 391 18.27 5.42 19.64
C GLY A 391 19.14 4.15 19.55
N GLY A 392 19.26 3.54 18.35
CA GLY A 392 19.99 2.28 18.17
C GLY A 392 19.22 1.03 18.62
N LEU A 393 17.94 1.18 18.98
CA LEU A 393 17.06 0.10 19.37
C LEU A 393 16.04 -0.20 18.27
N LEU A 394 15.65 -1.48 18.18
CA LEU A 394 14.60 -1.98 17.30
C LEU A 394 13.33 -2.24 18.11
N TYR A 395 12.23 -1.69 17.67
CA TYR A 395 10.92 -1.87 18.26
C TYR A 395 10.06 -2.72 17.32
N ILE A 396 9.65 -3.90 17.79
CA ILE A 396 9.07 -4.92 16.93
C ILE A 396 7.84 -5.52 17.61
N ILE A 397 6.81 -5.76 16.80
CA ILE A 397 5.65 -6.52 17.19
C ILE A 397 5.67 -7.84 16.42
N SER A 398 5.60 -8.94 17.13
CA SER A 398 5.57 -10.28 16.55
C SER A 398 4.56 -11.13 17.28
N ASP A 399 3.55 -11.65 16.57
CA ASP A 399 2.43 -12.41 17.07
C ASP A 399 1.71 -11.69 18.26
N LYS A 400 1.95 -12.15 19.50
CA LYS A 400 1.38 -11.60 20.73
C LYS A 400 2.40 -10.87 21.60
N SER A 401 3.57 -10.62 21.11
CA SER A 401 4.64 -10.04 21.90
C SER A 401 5.18 -8.75 21.30
N PHE A 402 5.51 -7.83 22.17
CA PHE A 402 6.28 -6.64 21.86
C PHE A 402 7.73 -6.87 22.28
N PHE A 403 8.67 -6.49 21.41
CA PHE A 403 10.09 -6.67 21.63
C PHE A 403 10.84 -5.36 21.47
N ILE A 404 11.87 -5.17 22.31
CA ILE A 404 12.92 -4.17 22.10
C ILE A 404 14.25 -4.92 22.00
N LEU A 405 14.97 -4.71 20.89
CA LEU A 405 16.29 -5.32 20.69
C LEU A 405 17.34 -4.24 20.51
N ASP A 406 18.55 -4.58 20.91
CA ASP A 406 19.75 -3.85 20.52
C ASP A 406 20.03 -4.11 19.03
N ALA A 407 20.09 -3.06 18.22
CA ALA A 407 20.26 -3.18 16.77
C ALA A 407 21.68 -3.64 16.37
N GLU A 408 22.70 -3.39 17.21
CA GLU A 408 24.08 -3.71 16.90
C GLU A 408 24.36 -5.22 16.99
N ASN A 409 23.73 -5.91 17.95
CA ASN A 409 24.03 -7.31 18.26
C ASN A 409 22.80 -8.24 18.27
N GLY A 410 21.60 -7.73 18.03
CA GLY A 410 20.34 -8.49 17.97
C GLY A 410 19.85 -9.01 19.33
N ARG A 411 20.47 -8.58 20.45
CA ARG A 411 20.08 -9.02 21.79
C ARG A 411 18.71 -8.47 22.17
N VAL A 412 17.80 -9.34 22.60
CA VAL A 412 16.51 -8.95 23.16
C VAL A 412 16.73 -8.29 24.52
N ILE A 413 16.36 -7.02 24.64
CA ILE A 413 16.43 -6.22 25.87
C ILE A 413 15.10 -6.36 26.63
N VAL A 414 13.98 -6.26 25.90
CA VAL A 414 12.64 -6.36 26.46
C VAL A 414 11.81 -7.31 25.62
N ARG A 415 11.04 -8.16 26.28
CA ARG A 415 9.96 -8.93 25.71
C ARG A 415 8.73 -8.77 26.62
N LYS A 416 7.64 -8.28 26.07
CA LYS A 416 6.35 -8.19 26.78
C LYS A 416 5.28 -8.93 26.00
N GLU A 417 4.62 -9.90 26.66
CA GLU A 417 3.44 -10.54 26.10
C GLU A 417 2.26 -9.58 26.16
N LEU A 418 1.54 -9.45 25.04
CA LEU A 418 0.38 -8.59 24.90
C LEU A 418 -0.89 -9.40 25.14
N PRO A 419 -1.92 -8.83 25.81
CA PRO A 419 -3.18 -9.53 26.09
C PRO A 419 -4.09 -9.67 24.86
N PHE A 420 -3.60 -9.32 23.68
CA PHE A 420 -4.33 -9.34 22.41
C PHE A 420 -3.40 -9.78 21.26
N SER A 421 -3.99 -10.29 20.18
CA SER A 421 -3.23 -10.65 18.97
C SER A 421 -3.02 -9.43 18.10
N VAL A 422 -1.80 -9.24 17.64
CA VAL A 422 -1.37 -8.16 16.72
C VAL A 422 -0.95 -8.75 15.38
N ASP A 423 -1.61 -9.77 14.91
CA ASP A 423 -1.34 -10.39 13.61
C ASP A 423 -1.74 -9.46 12.45
N VAL A 424 -1.00 -8.37 12.32
CA VAL A 424 -1.19 -7.31 11.34
C VAL A 424 0.15 -6.79 10.81
N THR A 425 0.08 -6.00 9.75
CA THR A 425 1.23 -5.40 9.07
C THR A 425 1.64 -4.03 9.64
N SER A 426 1.19 -3.70 10.84
CA SER A 426 1.42 -2.39 11.45
C SER A 426 2.80 -2.30 12.10
N THR A 427 3.67 -1.46 11.55
CA THR A 427 4.92 -1.05 12.19
C THR A 427 4.62 -0.08 13.33
N PRO A 428 5.21 -0.23 14.52
CA PRO A 428 4.92 0.65 15.64
C PRO A 428 5.41 2.08 15.38
N LEU A 429 4.57 3.04 15.73
CA LEU A 429 4.91 4.45 15.82
C LEU A 429 5.42 4.76 17.23
N LEU A 430 6.58 5.39 17.30
CA LEU A 430 7.19 5.80 18.56
C LEU A 430 6.99 7.31 18.76
N THR A 431 6.42 7.68 19.89
CA THR A 431 6.28 9.06 20.35
C THR A 431 7.04 9.26 21.66
N ASP A 432 7.12 10.49 22.15
CA ASP A 432 7.76 10.79 23.44
C ASP A 432 7.07 10.10 24.63
N LYS A 433 5.81 9.69 24.50
CA LYS A 433 5.00 9.13 25.59
C LYS A 433 4.33 7.80 25.29
N GLU A 434 4.30 7.39 24.03
CA GLU A 434 3.48 6.26 23.61
C GLU A 434 4.12 5.48 22.47
N ILE A 435 3.80 4.20 22.44
CA ILE A 435 4.05 3.30 21.30
C ILE A 435 2.68 2.93 20.73
N ILE A 436 2.40 3.33 19.48
CA ILE A 436 1.09 3.21 18.86
C ILE A 436 1.19 2.24 17.67
N PHE A 437 0.24 1.30 17.58
CA PHE A 437 0.19 0.32 16.48
C PHE A 437 -1.22 -0.18 16.22
N GLY A 438 -1.44 -0.79 15.07
CA GLY A 438 -2.69 -1.44 14.70
C GLY A 438 -2.79 -2.87 15.25
N SER A 439 -4.01 -3.31 15.50
CA SER A 439 -4.35 -4.67 15.90
C SER A 439 -5.41 -5.25 14.98
N ALA A 440 -5.37 -6.57 14.77
CA ALA A 440 -6.33 -7.29 13.94
C ALA A 440 -7.78 -7.21 14.44
N LYS A 441 -8.00 -7.01 15.75
CA LYS A 441 -9.34 -7.06 16.37
C LYS A 441 -9.65 -5.87 17.27
N ASP A 442 -8.65 -5.24 17.81
CA ASP A 442 -8.80 -4.22 18.84
C ASP A 442 -8.66 -2.78 18.30
N GLY A 443 -8.46 -2.60 16.99
CA GLY A 443 -8.27 -1.29 16.38
C GLY A 443 -6.89 -0.72 16.61
N LEU A 444 -6.77 0.57 16.91
CA LEU A 444 -5.51 1.20 17.30
C LEU A 444 -5.28 1.01 18.80
N ILE A 445 -4.03 0.74 19.16
CA ILE A 445 -3.58 0.51 20.53
C ILE A 445 -2.42 1.43 20.81
N ALA A 446 -2.42 2.00 22.01
CA ALA A 446 -1.28 2.74 22.54
C ALA A 446 -0.81 2.12 23.86
N LEU A 447 0.49 1.84 23.92
CA LEU A 447 1.19 1.51 25.14
C LEU A 447 1.95 2.75 25.65
N ASP A 448 2.12 2.84 26.94
CA ASP A 448 3.06 3.78 27.54
C ASP A 448 4.50 3.39 27.15
N ASN A 449 5.33 4.33 26.71
CA ASN A 449 6.66 4.01 26.19
C ASN A 449 7.70 3.64 27.26
N GLU A 450 7.44 3.95 28.54
CA GLU A 450 8.34 3.61 29.66
C GLU A 450 7.91 2.29 30.33
N THR A 451 6.62 2.15 30.64
CA THR A 451 6.08 1.00 31.38
C THR A 451 5.61 -0.14 30.48
N LEU A 452 5.37 0.17 29.19
CA LEU A 452 4.74 -0.70 28.19
C LEU A 452 3.33 -1.18 28.59
N GLU A 453 2.68 -0.48 29.55
CA GLU A 453 1.31 -0.76 29.92
C GLU A 453 0.33 -0.15 28.91
N LEU A 454 -0.85 -0.78 28.78
CA LEU A 454 -1.90 -0.29 27.90
C LEU A 454 -2.41 1.07 28.41
N LYS A 455 -2.33 2.12 27.57
CA LYS A 455 -2.88 3.44 27.86
C LYS A 455 -4.29 3.63 27.32
N TRP A 456 -4.46 3.31 26.04
CA TRP A 456 -5.77 3.43 25.40
C TRP A 456 -5.91 2.48 24.20
N LYS A 457 -7.16 2.22 23.83
CA LYS A 457 -7.57 1.55 22.60
C LYS A 457 -8.59 2.42 21.87
N PHE A 458 -8.48 2.44 20.57
CA PHE A 458 -9.47 3.06 19.67
C PHE A 458 -10.08 1.97 18.80
N ALA A 459 -11.31 1.57 19.10
CA ALA A 459 -12.03 0.54 18.35
C ALA A 459 -12.39 1.05 16.94
N THR A 460 -12.23 0.22 15.93
CA THR A 460 -12.48 0.54 14.52
C THR A 460 -13.68 -0.22 13.95
N GLU A 461 -14.68 -0.57 14.75
CA GLU A 461 -15.96 -1.18 14.33
C GLU A 461 -15.84 -2.11 13.10
N ASN A 462 -15.37 -3.34 13.31
CA ASN A 462 -15.19 -4.34 12.26
C ASN A 462 -14.12 -4.06 11.19
N ALA A 463 -13.37 -2.97 11.30
CA ALA A 463 -12.25 -2.69 10.42
C ALA A 463 -10.94 -3.21 11.01
N LEU A 464 -10.21 -4.00 10.24
CA LEU A 464 -8.85 -4.42 10.58
C LEU A 464 -7.88 -3.26 10.32
N VAL A 465 -6.97 -2.99 11.26
CA VAL A 465 -5.96 -1.95 11.08
C VAL A 465 -4.67 -2.59 10.61
N TYR A 466 -4.51 -2.67 9.28
CA TYR A 466 -3.30 -3.20 8.63
C TYR A 466 -2.26 -2.13 8.29
N THR A 467 -2.57 -0.85 8.51
CA THR A 467 -1.66 0.25 8.21
C THR A 467 -0.86 0.66 9.45
N SER A 468 0.35 1.14 9.22
CA SER A 468 1.16 1.72 10.28
C SER A 468 0.69 3.13 10.61
N PRO A 469 0.56 3.49 11.88
CA PRO A 469 0.27 4.85 12.28
C PRO A 469 1.47 5.77 11.99
N TYR A 470 1.20 7.06 11.81
CA TYR A 470 2.24 8.08 11.73
C TYR A 470 1.90 9.24 12.64
N SER A 471 2.91 9.91 13.14
CA SER A 471 2.75 11.09 13.96
C SER A 471 3.35 12.30 13.29
N ARG A 472 3.05 13.37 13.90
CA ARG A 472 3.47 14.69 13.55
C ARG A 472 3.92 15.44 14.78
N LYS A 473 5.18 15.93 14.81
CA LYS A 473 5.62 16.81 15.88
C LYS A 473 4.83 18.13 15.81
N PRO A 474 4.24 18.62 16.93
CA PRO A 474 3.74 19.97 16.95
C PRO A 474 4.88 20.94 16.62
N ALA A 475 4.58 22.05 15.94
CA ALA A 475 5.55 23.12 15.80
C ALA A 475 6.02 23.50 17.21
N SER A 476 7.34 23.54 17.42
CA SER A 476 7.89 24.09 18.65
C SER A 476 7.34 25.51 18.78
N THR A 477 6.57 25.74 19.85
CA THR A 477 6.13 27.08 20.25
C THR A 477 7.33 27.95 20.59
#